data_08f2597d91bd93f7d0d286b8653a33ec
#
_entry.id   08f2597d91bd93f7d0d286b8653a33ec
#
_cell.length_a   1.000
_cell.length_b   1.000
_cell.length_c   1.000
_cell.angle_alpha   90.00
_cell.angle_beta   90.00
_cell.angle_gamma   90.00
#
_symmetry.space_group_name_H-M   'P 1'
#
loop_
_entity.id
_entity.type
_entity.pdbx_description
1 polymer ?
#
loop_
_entity_poly.entity_id
_entity_poly.type
_entity_poly.pdbx_seq_one_letter_code
_entity_poly.pdbx_strand_id
1 'polypeptide(L)'
;MVLFAPIFCPILPANAEPLDMNAYRGKVVLLDFWASWCNPCRKSFPWMNAIAETMGPKGLVVIAVNVDHNRELADAFLQNNHAEFKIVYDPSGKIAKQYAFRDMPTSFLIGKDGRVRYLHSGFFPERESQYYADIVSLLDQKAP
;
A
#
# COMPACT_ATOMS: atom_id res chain seq x y z
N MET A 1 9.05 43.59 -31.97
CA MET A 1 8.82 43.55 -30.54
C MET A 1 7.93 42.32 -30.26
N VAL A 2 8.55 41.21 -29.89
CA VAL A 2 7.84 39.94 -29.70
C VAL A 2 7.46 39.87 -28.22
N LEU A 3 6.17 39.92 -27.93
CA LEU A 3 5.62 39.78 -26.58
C LEU A 3 5.66 38.30 -26.20
N PHE A 4 6.57 37.93 -25.29
CA PHE A 4 6.53 36.63 -24.57
C PHE A 4 5.45 36.70 -23.51
N ALA A 5 4.34 35.99 -23.73
CA ALA A 5 3.38 35.74 -22.66
C ALA A 5 3.93 34.71 -21.71
N PRO A 6 3.84 34.90 -20.38
CA PRO A 6 4.27 33.87 -19.42
C PRO A 6 3.32 32.67 -19.50
N ILE A 7 3.87 31.49 -19.77
CA ILE A 7 3.15 30.22 -19.66
C ILE A 7 2.89 29.99 -18.17
N PHE A 8 1.69 30.28 -17.75
CA PHE A 8 1.19 29.95 -16.42
C PHE A 8 0.94 28.43 -16.39
N CYS A 9 1.90 27.67 -15.90
CA CYS A 9 1.71 26.25 -15.63
C CYS A 9 0.85 26.16 -14.37
N PRO A 10 -0.40 25.64 -14.42
CA PRO A 10 -1.18 25.47 -13.22
C PRO A 10 -0.50 24.40 -12.36
N ILE A 11 -0.09 24.77 -11.16
CA ILE A 11 0.31 23.81 -10.12
C ILE A 11 -0.96 23.06 -9.73
N LEU A 12 -1.14 21.88 -10.30
CA LEU A 12 -2.17 20.96 -9.85
C LEU A 12 -1.91 20.63 -8.38
N PRO A 13 -2.93 20.70 -7.49
CA PRO A 13 -2.77 20.25 -6.12
C PRO A 13 -2.34 18.78 -6.16
N ALA A 14 -1.41 18.41 -5.27
CA ALA A 14 -0.97 17.03 -5.08
C ALA A 14 -2.16 16.21 -4.55
N ASN A 15 -3.04 15.81 -5.45
CA ASN A 15 -4.16 14.96 -5.13
C ASN A 15 -3.63 13.57 -4.80
N ALA A 16 -4.15 12.96 -3.73
CA ALA A 16 -3.99 11.53 -3.49
C ALA A 16 -4.31 10.78 -4.79
N GLU A 17 -3.43 9.90 -5.21
CA GLU A 17 -3.70 9.08 -6.38
C GLU A 17 -4.96 8.27 -6.10
N PRO A 18 -5.96 8.27 -6.99
CA PRO A 18 -7.18 7.51 -6.76
C PRO A 18 -6.83 6.01 -6.73
N LEU A 19 -7.13 5.36 -5.61
CA LEU A 19 -7.00 3.92 -5.47
C LEU A 19 -8.34 3.28 -5.84
N ASP A 20 -8.44 2.74 -7.05
CA ASP A 20 -9.60 1.98 -7.47
C ASP A 20 -9.38 0.48 -7.22
N MET A 21 -10.00 -0.04 -6.17
CA MET A 21 -9.89 -1.45 -5.80
C MET A 21 -10.61 -2.38 -6.78
N ASN A 22 -11.54 -1.89 -7.60
CA ASN A 22 -12.18 -2.71 -8.64
C ASN A 22 -11.20 -3.16 -9.72
N ALA A 23 -10.13 -2.40 -9.96
CA ALA A 23 -9.07 -2.77 -10.89
C ALA A 23 -8.32 -4.06 -10.49
N TYR A 24 -8.43 -4.47 -9.22
CA TYR A 24 -7.73 -5.64 -8.66
C TYR A 24 -8.64 -6.86 -8.47
N ARG A 25 -9.87 -6.83 -8.95
CA ARG A 25 -10.76 -7.99 -8.94
C ARG A 25 -10.11 -9.20 -9.61
N GLY A 26 -10.22 -10.37 -8.98
CA GLY A 26 -9.52 -11.60 -9.41
C GLY A 26 -8.11 -11.76 -8.87
N LYS A 27 -7.57 -10.73 -8.23
CA LYS A 27 -6.29 -10.74 -7.51
C LYS A 27 -6.51 -10.72 -6.01
N VAL A 28 -5.57 -11.28 -5.26
CA VAL A 28 -5.48 -11.07 -3.81
C VAL A 28 -4.66 -9.81 -3.58
N VAL A 29 -5.15 -8.90 -2.75
CA VAL A 29 -4.45 -7.65 -2.45
C VAL A 29 -4.04 -7.63 -0.99
N LEU A 30 -2.75 -7.39 -0.74
CA LEU A 30 -2.25 -6.94 0.56
C LEU A 30 -2.20 -5.42 0.53
N LEU A 31 -3.14 -4.78 1.22
CA LEU A 31 -3.22 -3.33 1.35
C LEU A 31 -2.68 -2.93 2.72
N ASP A 32 -1.49 -2.34 2.74
CA ASP A 32 -0.79 -1.93 3.95
C ASP A 32 -0.82 -0.42 4.13
N PHE A 33 -1.01 0.05 5.37
CA PHE A 33 -0.93 1.46 5.72
C PHE A 33 0.31 1.74 6.54
N TRP A 34 1.10 2.73 6.12
CA TRP A 34 2.38 3.06 6.72
C TRP A 34 2.67 4.57 6.77
N ALA A 35 3.64 4.95 7.60
CA ALA A 35 4.16 6.30 7.67
C ALA A 35 5.67 6.30 7.92
N SER A 36 6.34 7.39 7.59
CA SER A 36 7.79 7.53 7.78
C SER A 36 8.24 7.45 9.25
N TRP A 37 7.38 7.85 10.18
CA TRP A 37 7.63 7.81 11.64
C TRP A 37 7.30 6.45 12.28
N CYS A 38 6.81 5.49 11.52
CA CYS A 38 6.41 4.18 12.00
C CYS A 38 7.60 3.19 11.99
N ASN A 39 8.19 2.90 13.14
CA ASN A 39 9.31 1.97 13.24
C ASN A 39 8.96 0.52 12.83
N PRO A 40 7.82 -0.07 13.23
CA PRO A 40 7.45 -1.41 12.78
C PRO A 40 7.26 -1.49 11.26
N CYS A 41 6.90 -0.39 10.59
CA CYS A 41 6.77 -0.33 9.13
C CYS A 41 8.11 -0.61 8.44
N ARG A 42 9.24 -0.20 9.03
CA ARG A 42 10.58 -0.50 8.50
C ARG A 42 10.85 -2.00 8.48
N LYS A 43 10.31 -2.76 9.44
CA LYS A 43 10.46 -4.21 9.54
C LYS A 43 9.56 -4.93 8.54
N SER A 44 8.37 -4.40 8.24
CA SER A 44 7.43 -5.03 7.30
C SER A 44 7.87 -4.90 5.85
N PHE A 45 8.62 -3.86 5.47
CA PHE A 45 9.01 -3.60 4.08
C PHE A 45 9.84 -4.72 3.44
N PRO A 46 10.90 -5.26 4.08
CA PRO A 46 11.65 -6.39 3.51
C PRO A 46 10.79 -7.63 3.32
N TRP A 47 9.88 -7.91 4.26
CA TRP A 47 8.95 -9.02 4.15
C TRP A 47 7.95 -8.79 2.99
N MET A 48 7.39 -7.59 2.86
CA MET A 48 6.49 -7.24 1.75
C MET A 48 7.19 -7.35 0.39
N ASN A 49 8.47 -6.96 0.29
CA ASN A 49 9.25 -7.15 -0.93
C ASN A 49 9.37 -8.64 -1.28
N ALA A 50 9.70 -9.48 -0.29
CA ALA A 50 9.85 -10.92 -0.51
C ALA A 50 8.56 -11.58 -0.99
N ILE A 51 7.41 -11.24 -0.37
CA ILE A 51 6.12 -11.81 -0.81
C ILE A 51 5.63 -11.23 -2.14
N ALA A 52 5.91 -9.98 -2.44
CA ALA A 52 5.60 -9.38 -3.73
C ALA A 52 6.35 -10.11 -4.86
N GLU A 53 7.63 -10.43 -4.65
CA GLU A 53 8.45 -11.17 -5.60
C GLU A 53 7.97 -12.62 -5.77
N THR A 54 7.78 -13.33 -4.68
CA THR A 54 7.49 -14.78 -4.70
C THR A 54 6.04 -15.11 -5.02
N MET A 55 5.09 -14.25 -4.61
CA MET A 55 3.66 -14.50 -4.74
C MET A 55 2.97 -13.61 -5.80
N GLY A 56 3.64 -12.56 -6.26
CA GLY A 56 3.14 -11.75 -7.38
C GLY A 56 2.76 -12.59 -8.61
N PRO A 57 3.63 -13.52 -9.07
CA PRO A 57 3.29 -14.43 -10.17
C PRO A 57 2.09 -15.34 -9.91
N LYS A 58 1.75 -15.56 -8.65
CA LYS A 58 0.59 -16.37 -8.21
C LYS A 58 -0.71 -15.57 -8.07
N GLY A 59 -0.64 -14.25 -8.25
CA GLY A 59 -1.80 -13.37 -8.21
C GLY A 59 -1.91 -12.46 -6.98
N LEU A 60 -0.85 -12.32 -6.18
CA LEU A 60 -0.78 -11.33 -5.10
C LEU A 60 -0.38 -9.96 -5.66
N VAL A 61 -1.08 -8.93 -5.23
CA VAL A 61 -0.70 -7.53 -5.43
C VAL A 61 -0.45 -6.91 -4.06
N VAL A 62 0.71 -6.29 -3.87
CA VAL A 62 1.04 -5.55 -2.65
C VAL A 62 0.92 -4.06 -2.93
N ILE A 63 0.12 -3.37 -2.14
CA ILE A 63 -0.09 -1.92 -2.22
C ILE A 63 0.13 -1.33 -0.83
N ALA A 64 1.06 -0.40 -0.72
CA ALA A 64 1.33 0.29 0.53
C ALA A 64 0.90 1.76 0.44
N VAL A 65 -0.06 2.14 1.27
CA VAL A 65 -0.62 3.49 1.34
C VAL A 65 0.13 4.28 2.41
N ASN A 66 0.80 5.33 1.98
CA ASN A 66 1.50 6.25 2.87
C ASN A 66 0.55 7.32 3.40
N VAL A 67 0.53 7.53 4.71
CA VAL A 67 -0.34 8.51 5.38
C VAL A 67 0.41 9.72 5.94
N ASP A 68 1.67 9.92 5.59
CA ASP A 68 2.37 11.16 5.92
C ASP A 68 1.66 12.36 5.28
N HIS A 69 1.53 13.45 6.02
CA HIS A 69 0.99 14.70 5.47
C HIS A 69 1.96 15.36 4.47
N ASN A 70 3.26 15.09 4.63
CA ASN A 70 4.31 15.61 3.76
C ASN A 70 4.95 14.48 2.96
N ARG A 71 4.83 14.55 1.64
CA ARG A 71 5.39 13.60 0.68
C ARG A 71 6.91 13.41 0.83
N GLU A 72 7.63 14.48 1.13
CA GLU A 72 9.09 14.46 1.26
C GLU A 72 9.56 13.50 2.38
N LEU A 73 8.78 13.38 3.47
CA LEU A 73 9.07 12.44 4.56
C LEU A 73 8.95 10.98 4.08
N ALA A 74 7.92 10.68 3.30
CA ALA A 74 7.75 9.38 2.70
C ALA A 74 8.88 9.06 1.71
N ASP A 75 9.25 10.00 0.86
CA ASP A 75 10.31 9.83 -0.12
C ASP A 75 11.67 9.59 0.57
N ALA A 76 11.96 10.34 1.64
CA ALA A 76 13.17 10.13 2.46
C ALA A 76 13.21 8.74 3.12
N PHE A 77 12.06 8.25 3.60
CA PHE A 77 11.94 6.89 4.13
C PHE A 77 12.24 5.85 3.05
N LEU A 78 11.67 6.01 1.86
CA LEU A 78 11.83 5.06 0.74
C LEU A 78 13.25 5.00 0.19
N GLN A 79 14.06 6.05 0.35
CA GLN A 79 15.48 6.02 0.00
C GLN A 79 16.27 4.99 0.84
N ASN A 80 15.86 4.77 2.09
CA ASN A 80 16.52 3.85 3.02
C ASN A 80 15.76 2.52 3.20
N ASN A 81 14.51 2.47 2.77
CA ASN A 81 13.63 1.30 2.90
C ASN A 81 12.98 1.05 1.53
N HIS A 82 13.75 0.44 0.64
CA HIS A 82 13.33 0.19 -0.73
C HIS A 82 12.03 -0.61 -0.81
N ALA A 83 11.14 -0.22 -1.72
CA ALA A 83 9.87 -0.91 -1.99
C ALA A 83 9.83 -1.46 -3.43
N GLU A 84 9.66 -2.78 -3.57
CA GLU A 84 9.43 -3.48 -4.84
C GLU A 84 7.93 -3.66 -5.14
N PHE A 85 7.09 -2.89 -4.49
CA PHE A 85 5.63 -2.93 -4.58
C PHE A 85 5.05 -1.54 -4.79
N LYS A 86 3.77 -1.47 -5.09
CA LYS A 86 3.10 -0.19 -5.37
C LYS A 86 2.99 0.66 -4.11
N ILE A 87 3.43 1.91 -4.22
CA ILE A 87 3.21 2.97 -3.21
C ILE A 87 2.09 3.87 -3.69
N VAL A 88 1.15 4.17 -2.79
CA VAL A 88 0.08 5.15 -2.96
C VAL A 88 0.21 6.19 -1.87
N TYR A 89 0.07 7.47 -2.21
CA TYR A 89 0.18 8.57 -1.24
C TYR A 89 -1.20 9.10 -0.87
N ASP A 90 -1.47 9.18 0.43
CA ASP A 90 -2.74 9.63 1.00
C ASP A 90 -2.52 10.72 2.06
N PRO A 91 -1.98 11.90 1.66
CA PRO A 91 -1.62 12.96 2.60
C PRO A 91 -2.84 13.56 3.33
N SER A 92 -4.03 13.46 2.77
CA SER A 92 -5.28 13.90 3.40
C SER A 92 -5.94 12.83 4.28
N GLY A 93 -5.45 11.57 4.25
CA GLY A 93 -6.05 10.45 4.95
C GLY A 93 -7.41 10.02 4.37
N LYS A 94 -7.72 10.40 3.13
CA LYS A 94 -9.00 10.09 2.50
C LYS A 94 -9.18 8.59 2.25
N ILE A 95 -8.12 7.90 1.83
CA ILE A 95 -8.12 6.45 1.65
C ILE A 95 -8.17 5.77 3.01
N ALA A 96 -7.30 6.19 3.95
CA ALA A 96 -7.22 5.62 5.30
C ALA A 96 -8.55 5.64 6.04
N LYS A 97 -9.34 6.73 5.90
CA LYS A 97 -10.66 6.86 6.51
C LYS A 97 -11.67 5.79 6.07
N GLN A 98 -11.48 5.21 4.89
CA GLN A 98 -12.38 4.16 4.38
C GLN A 98 -12.15 2.81 5.07
N TYR A 99 -10.98 2.61 5.70
CA TYR A 99 -10.57 1.31 6.26
C TYR A 99 -10.60 1.24 7.78
N ALA A 100 -10.87 2.31 8.51
CA ALA A 100 -11.12 2.36 9.95
C ALA A 100 -10.16 1.48 10.79
N PHE A 101 -8.87 1.80 10.83
CA PHE A 101 -7.86 1.16 11.65
C PHE A 101 -7.32 2.10 12.74
N ARG A 102 -6.65 1.54 13.78
CA ARG A 102 -6.15 2.30 14.93
C ARG A 102 -4.62 2.33 15.02
N ASP A 103 -3.98 1.25 14.59
CA ASP A 103 -2.54 1.04 14.76
C ASP A 103 -1.83 1.02 13.43
N MET A 104 -0.52 1.28 13.42
CA MET A 104 0.33 1.15 12.23
C MET A 104 1.58 0.32 12.52
N PRO A 105 2.01 -0.48 11.51
CA PRO A 105 1.31 -0.72 10.26
C PRO A 105 0.01 -1.50 10.49
N THR A 106 -0.96 -1.31 9.61
CA THR A 106 -2.13 -2.19 9.52
C THR A 106 -2.27 -2.66 8.09
N SER A 107 -2.41 -3.96 7.91
CA SER A 107 -2.60 -4.57 6.60
C SER A 107 -3.98 -5.21 6.51
N PHE A 108 -4.63 -5.00 5.38
CA PHE A 108 -5.86 -5.67 5.00
C PHE A 108 -5.57 -6.65 3.88
N LEU A 109 -5.94 -7.91 4.06
CA LEU A 109 -5.95 -8.90 2.99
C LEU A 109 -7.32 -8.92 2.34
N ILE A 110 -7.35 -8.61 1.06
CA ILE A 110 -8.55 -8.49 0.24
C ILE A 110 -8.56 -9.66 -0.74
N GLY A 111 -9.65 -10.42 -0.72
CA GLY A 111 -9.84 -11.58 -1.58
C GLY A 111 -10.08 -11.22 -3.04
N LYS A 112 -10.12 -12.23 -3.91
CA LYS A 112 -10.36 -12.08 -5.34
C LYS A 112 -11.74 -11.47 -5.67
N ASP A 113 -12.69 -11.57 -4.74
CA ASP A 113 -14.01 -10.95 -4.82
C ASP A 113 -14.05 -9.48 -4.36
N GLY A 114 -12.90 -8.92 -3.97
CA GLY A 114 -12.78 -7.55 -3.49
C GLY A 114 -13.20 -7.34 -2.02
N ARG A 115 -13.47 -8.41 -1.28
CA ARG A 115 -13.85 -8.32 0.14
C ARG A 115 -12.64 -8.45 1.04
N VAL A 116 -12.59 -7.65 2.12
CA VAL A 116 -11.62 -7.82 3.20
C VAL A 116 -11.84 -9.16 3.89
N ARG A 117 -10.80 -9.98 3.96
CA ARG A 117 -10.83 -11.31 4.58
C ARG A 117 -10.04 -11.38 5.88
N TYR A 118 -8.92 -10.68 5.96
CA TYR A 118 -8.07 -10.63 7.14
C TYR A 118 -7.64 -9.20 7.42
N LEU A 119 -7.47 -8.89 8.70
CA LEU A 119 -6.88 -7.65 9.20
C LEU A 119 -5.70 -8.02 10.09
N HIS A 120 -4.53 -7.52 9.77
CA HIS A 120 -3.33 -7.65 10.57
C HIS A 120 -2.96 -6.29 11.17
N SER A 121 -3.16 -6.14 12.47
CA SER A 121 -2.79 -4.94 13.22
C SER A 121 -1.38 -5.09 13.76
N GLY A 122 -0.50 -4.19 13.39
CA GLY A 122 0.94 -4.27 13.65
C GLY A 122 1.66 -5.25 12.72
N PHE A 123 2.99 -5.26 12.82
CA PHE A 123 3.82 -6.26 12.13
C PHE A 123 4.72 -6.96 13.16
N PHE A 124 4.61 -8.27 13.19
CA PHE A 124 5.34 -9.15 14.13
C PHE A 124 6.11 -10.21 13.34
N PRO A 125 7.45 -10.15 13.28
CA PRO A 125 8.25 -11.12 12.52
C PRO A 125 7.95 -12.58 12.88
N GLU A 126 7.65 -12.86 14.14
CA GLU A 126 7.27 -14.20 14.60
C GLU A 126 5.94 -14.72 14.05
N ARG A 127 5.14 -13.83 13.41
CA ARG A 127 3.86 -14.18 12.77
C ARG A 127 3.93 -14.23 11.24
N GLU A 128 5.10 -14.09 10.65
CA GLU A 128 5.24 -14.09 9.18
C GLU A 128 4.68 -15.36 8.54
N SER A 129 4.85 -16.52 9.18
CA SER A 129 4.28 -17.79 8.68
C SER A 129 2.75 -17.77 8.68
N GLN A 130 2.12 -17.11 9.65
CA GLN A 130 0.66 -16.94 9.67
C GLN A 130 0.21 -15.97 8.57
N TYR A 131 0.88 -14.83 8.40
CA TYR A 131 0.57 -13.90 7.32
C TYR A 131 0.69 -14.56 5.95
N TYR A 132 1.73 -15.38 5.76
CA TYR A 132 1.92 -16.17 4.55
C TYR A 132 0.79 -17.16 4.31
N ALA A 133 0.38 -17.92 5.36
CA ALA A 133 -0.72 -18.89 5.27
C ALA A 133 -2.05 -18.22 4.91
N ASP A 134 -2.33 -17.06 5.47
CA ASP A 134 -3.54 -16.28 5.16
C ASP A 134 -3.56 -15.87 3.67
N ILE A 135 -2.44 -15.42 3.13
CA ILE A 135 -2.30 -15.07 1.71
C ILE A 135 -2.53 -16.30 0.83
N VAL A 136 -1.86 -17.42 1.12
CA VAL A 136 -2.01 -18.66 0.35
C VAL A 136 -3.44 -19.14 0.34
N SER A 137 -4.12 -19.09 1.48
CA SER A 137 -5.51 -19.51 1.59
C SER A 137 -6.44 -18.72 0.64
N LEU A 138 -6.16 -17.43 0.42
CA LEU A 138 -6.92 -16.60 -0.50
C LEU A 138 -6.53 -16.82 -1.97
N LEU A 139 -5.24 -17.06 -2.23
CA LEU A 139 -4.75 -17.35 -3.58
C LEU A 139 -5.31 -18.69 -4.12
N ASP A 140 -5.52 -19.67 -3.24
CA ASP A 140 -6.07 -20.98 -3.59
C ASP A 140 -7.58 -20.95 -3.87
N GLN A 141 -8.27 -19.89 -3.47
CA GLN A 141 -9.69 -19.72 -3.78
C GLN A 141 -9.89 -19.39 -5.26
N LYS A 142 -10.96 -19.90 -5.84
CA LYS A 142 -11.37 -19.53 -7.21
C LYS A 142 -11.79 -18.06 -7.25
N ALA A 143 -11.46 -17.38 -8.35
CA ALA A 143 -12.04 -16.08 -8.63
C ALA A 143 -13.56 -16.21 -8.86
N PRO A 144 -14.35 -15.19 -8.46
CA PRO A 144 -15.79 -15.18 -8.70
C PRO A 144 -16.12 -15.12 -10.18
#